data_d1fed8f7fc64d803c7d9a99ee4610ae0
#
_entry.id   d1fed8f7fc64d803c7d9a99ee4610ae0
#
_cell.length_a   1.000
_cell.length_b   1.000
_cell.length_c   1.000
_cell.angle_alpha   90.00
_cell.angle_beta   90.00
_cell.angle_gamma   90.00
#
_symmetry.space_group_name_H-M   'P 1'
#
loop_
_entity.id
_entity.type
_entity.pdbx_description
1 polymer ?
#
loop_
_entity_poly.entity_id
_entity_poly.type
_entity_poly.pdbx_seq_one_letter_code
_entity_poly.pdbx_strand_id
1 'polypeptide(L)'
;MSLINTQIKPFKAQAYHNGQFITVTDNDLKGKWSVVFFYPADFSFVCPTELGDLADHYEEFKKMGVEIYSVSTDTHFVHKGWHDASDTIKKIQFPMVGDPSGKICRDFNVLIEEDGVALRGTFVINPKGQIKLYEVHDLGIGRSATELIRKIQAAQYVATHKGQVCPASWKPGSETLAPSLDLVGKI
;
A
#
# COMPACT_ATOMS: atom_id res chain seq x y z
N MET A 1 13.61 13.55 -2.85
CA MET A 1 12.40 14.40 -3.11
C MET A 1 11.18 13.65 -2.66
N SER A 2 10.20 14.31 -2.00
CA SER A 2 8.96 13.65 -1.55
C SER A 2 8.09 13.23 -2.74
N LEU A 3 7.45 12.05 -2.62
CA LEU A 3 6.50 11.54 -3.61
C LEU A 3 5.05 12.01 -3.35
N ILE A 4 4.79 12.75 -2.27
CA ILE A 4 3.45 13.25 -1.94
C ILE A 4 2.90 14.15 -3.06
N ASN A 5 1.65 13.87 -3.46
CA ASN A 5 0.92 14.52 -4.56
C ASN A 5 1.52 14.32 -5.96
N THR A 6 2.54 13.47 -6.13
CA THR A 6 3.01 13.09 -7.46
C THR A 6 2.12 12.01 -8.08
N GLN A 7 2.10 11.94 -9.40
CA GLN A 7 1.44 10.86 -10.14
C GLN A 7 2.31 9.60 -10.10
N ILE A 8 1.67 8.43 -9.96
CA ILE A 8 2.36 7.15 -10.17
C ILE A 8 2.86 7.08 -11.62
N LYS A 9 4.05 6.52 -11.80
CA LYS A 9 4.61 6.34 -13.15
C LYS A 9 3.96 5.14 -13.85
N PRO A 10 3.90 5.14 -15.18
CA PRO A 10 3.38 3.99 -15.94
C PRO A 10 4.21 2.73 -15.71
N PHE A 11 3.52 1.63 -15.46
CA PHE A 11 4.12 0.30 -15.38
C PHE A 11 3.18 -0.78 -15.93
N LYS A 12 3.77 -1.93 -16.24
CA LYS A 12 3.06 -3.16 -16.59
C LYS A 12 3.84 -4.33 -16.00
N ALA A 13 3.19 -5.14 -15.19
CA ALA A 13 3.80 -6.28 -14.51
C ALA A 13 2.88 -7.50 -14.51
N GLN A 14 3.46 -8.69 -14.34
CA GLN A 14 2.70 -9.91 -14.12
C GLN A 14 2.44 -10.09 -12.62
N ALA A 15 1.28 -10.60 -12.27
CA ALA A 15 0.90 -10.88 -10.89
C ALA A 15 0.22 -12.26 -10.77
N TYR A 16 0.32 -12.84 -9.59
CA TYR A 16 -0.53 -13.96 -9.18
C TYR A 16 -1.75 -13.42 -8.44
N HIS A 17 -2.93 -13.88 -8.79
CA HIS A 17 -4.18 -13.46 -8.16
C HIS A 17 -5.24 -14.55 -8.28
N ASN A 18 -5.74 -15.06 -7.14
CA ASN A 18 -6.86 -16.02 -7.07
C ASN A 18 -6.73 -17.20 -8.06
N GLY A 19 -5.58 -17.86 -8.06
CA GLY A 19 -5.34 -19.04 -8.90
C GLY A 19 -4.96 -18.74 -10.36
N GLN A 20 -4.82 -17.48 -10.73
CA GLN A 20 -4.52 -17.06 -12.10
C GLN A 20 -3.31 -16.14 -12.18
N PHE A 21 -2.64 -16.14 -13.32
CA PHE A 21 -1.68 -15.10 -13.67
C PHE A 21 -2.41 -13.99 -14.44
N ILE A 22 -2.24 -12.76 -13.95
CA ILE A 22 -2.87 -11.58 -14.54
C ILE A 22 -1.81 -10.53 -14.86
N THR A 23 -2.15 -9.60 -15.73
CA THR A 23 -1.35 -8.39 -15.94
C THR A 23 -1.93 -7.26 -15.10
N VAL A 24 -1.08 -6.57 -14.34
CA VAL A 24 -1.41 -5.36 -13.58
C VAL A 24 -0.67 -4.17 -14.18
N THR A 25 -1.36 -3.05 -14.31
CA THR A 25 -0.82 -1.79 -14.84
C THR A 25 -1.09 -0.64 -13.87
N ASP A 26 -0.45 0.51 -14.08
CA ASP A 26 -0.76 1.73 -13.33
C ASP A 26 -2.23 2.17 -13.47
N ASN A 27 -2.91 1.82 -14.56
CA ASN A 27 -4.32 2.14 -14.75
C ASN A 27 -5.24 1.33 -13.83
N ASP A 28 -4.85 0.14 -13.41
CA ASP A 28 -5.62 -0.69 -12.47
C ASP A 28 -5.65 -0.06 -11.06
N LEU A 29 -4.72 0.84 -10.77
CA LEU A 29 -4.64 1.57 -9.50
C LEU A 29 -5.49 2.86 -9.50
N LYS A 30 -6.07 3.24 -10.64
CA LYS A 30 -6.87 4.47 -10.82
C LYS A 30 -8.38 4.18 -10.73
N GLY A 31 -9.19 5.23 -10.51
CA GLY A 31 -10.64 5.09 -10.37
C GLY A 31 -11.12 4.62 -8.99
N LYS A 32 -10.23 4.19 -8.13
CA LYS A 32 -10.45 3.74 -6.75
C LYS A 32 -9.26 4.15 -5.87
N TRP A 33 -9.41 4.04 -4.56
CA TRP A 33 -8.26 4.11 -3.67
C TRP A 33 -7.46 2.82 -3.77
N SER A 34 -6.15 2.92 -3.79
CA SER A 34 -5.26 1.77 -3.93
C SER A 34 -4.09 1.86 -2.97
N VAL A 35 -3.65 0.69 -2.49
CA VAL A 35 -2.43 0.54 -1.70
C VAL A 35 -1.43 -0.25 -2.52
N VAL A 36 -0.22 0.27 -2.68
CA VAL A 36 0.94 -0.48 -3.16
C VAL A 36 1.81 -0.80 -1.95
N PHE A 37 1.95 -2.09 -1.67
CA PHE A 37 2.60 -2.60 -0.48
C PHE A 37 3.85 -3.39 -0.87
N PHE A 38 5.00 -2.73 -0.79
CA PHE A 38 6.30 -3.33 -1.10
C PHE A 38 6.82 -4.15 0.07
N TYR A 39 7.43 -5.28 -0.22
CA TYR A 39 8.08 -6.13 0.77
C TYR A 39 9.34 -6.77 0.16
N PRO A 40 10.35 -7.17 0.97
CA PRO A 40 11.65 -7.61 0.47
C PRO A 40 11.61 -8.87 -0.39
N ALA A 41 11.02 -9.96 0.10
CA ALA A 41 11.07 -11.25 -0.59
C ALA A 41 10.01 -12.23 -0.08
N ASP A 42 9.59 -13.12 -1.00
CA ASP A 42 8.83 -14.32 -0.67
C ASP A 42 9.66 -15.27 0.20
N PHE A 43 8.99 -16.21 0.88
CA PHE A 43 9.61 -17.24 1.74
C PHE A 43 10.55 -16.68 2.83
N SER A 44 10.33 -15.44 3.28
CA SER A 44 11.09 -14.77 4.34
C SER A 44 10.37 -14.82 5.69
N PHE A 45 10.75 -13.98 6.65
CA PHE A 45 10.33 -14.10 8.05
C PHE A 45 9.29 -13.04 8.47
N VAL A 46 9.56 -11.76 8.26
CA VAL A 46 8.65 -10.65 8.61
C VAL A 46 7.55 -10.52 7.56
N CYS A 47 7.87 -10.70 6.27
CA CYS A 47 6.92 -10.51 5.17
C CYS A 47 5.62 -11.34 5.31
N PRO A 48 5.66 -12.64 5.68
CA PRO A 48 4.43 -13.39 5.84
C PRO A 48 3.56 -12.86 6.99
N THR A 49 4.14 -12.28 8.03
CA THR A 49 3.36 -11.68 9.13
C THR A 49 2.61 -10.43 8.68
N GLU A 50 3.25 -9.57 7.88
CA GLU A 50 2.63 -8.36 7.33
C GLU A 50 1.52 -8.69 6.32
N LEU A 51 1.82 -9.59 5.37
CA LEU A 51 0.87 -10.00 4.33
C LEU A 51 -0.32 -10.76 4.92
N GLY A 52 -0.08 -11.55 5.96
CA GLY A 52 -1.14 -12.22 6.72
C GLY A 52 -2.05 -11.23 7.44
N ASP A 53 -1.49 -10.20 8.09
CA ASP A 53 -2.25 -9.13 8.75
C ASP A 53 -3.10 -8.35 7.72
N LEU A 54 -2.54 -8.03 6.55
CA LEU A 54 -3.31 -7.43 5.45
C LEU A 54 -4.43 -8.34 4.95
N ALA A 55 -4.17 -9.65 4.82
CA ALA A 55 -5.17 -10.61 4.36
C ALA A 55 -6.31 -10.77 5.37
N ASP A 56 -6.00 -10.79 6.66
CA ASP A 56 -7.01 -10.88 7.73
C ASP A 56 -7.90 -9.62 7.80
N HIS A 57 -7.41 -8.45 7.34
CA HIS A 57 -8.16 -7.19 7.28
C HIS A 57 -8.67 -6.84 5.87
N TYR A 58 -8.48 -7.70 4.87
CA TYR A 58 -8.76 -7.35 3.46
C TYR A 58 -10.22 -6.97 3.21
N GLU A 59 -11.17 -7.63 3.87
CA GLU A 59 -12.59 -7.28 3.76
C GLU A 59 -12.89 -5.85 4.28
N GLU A 60 -12.14 -5.36 5.27
CA GLU A 60 -12.28 -3.98 5.74
C GLU A 60 -11.78 -2.99 4.70
N PHE A 61 -10.64 -3.27 4.06
CA PHE A 61 -10.14 -2.45 2.93
C PHE A 61 -11.15 -2.41 1.78
N LYS A 62 -11.74 -3.53 1.41
CA LYS A 62 -12.77 -3.59 0.35
C LYS A 62 -14.01 -2.77 0.70
N LYS A 63 -14.50 -2.83 1.94
CA LYS A 63 -15.62 -1.99 2.41
C LYS A 63 -15.32 -0.51 2.33
N MET A 64 -14.06 -0.11 2.45
CA MET A 64 -13.59 1.26 2.27
C MET A 64 -13.38 1.65 0.79
N GLY A 65 -13.62 0.74 -0.16
CA GLY A 65 -13.34 0.95 -1.58
C GLY A 65 -11.85 1.01 -1.91
N VAL A 66 -11.03 0.27 -1.15
CA VAL A 66 -9.57 0.23 -1.29
C VAL A 66 -9.13 -1.12 -1.82
N GLU A 67 -8.30 -1.11 -2.86
CA GLU A 67 -7.65 -2.31 -3.39
C GLU A 67 -6.17 -2.34 -2.96
N ILE A 68 -5.66 -3.54 -2.68
CA ILE A 68 -4.27 -3.76 -2.28
C ILE A 68 -3.52 -4.46 -3.43
N TYR A 69 -2.29 -4.02 -3.67
CA TYR A 69 -1.33 -4.67 -4.56
C TYR A 69 -0.03 -4.87 -3.78
N SER A 70 0.28 -6.12 -3.45
CA SER A 70 1.57 -6.44 -2.85
C SER A 70 2.62 -6.56 -3.96
N VAL A 71 3.84 -6.08 -3.71
CA VAL A 71 4.92 -6.03 -4.71
C VAL A 71 6.24 -6.47 -4.08
N SER A 72 6.92 -7.40 -4.72
CA SER A 72 8.34 -7.70 -4.46
C SER A 72 9.10 -7.88 -5.76
N THR A 73 10.40 -7.99 -5.69
CA THR A 73 11.26 -8.27 -6.84
C THR A 73 11.20 -9.75 -7.28
N ASP A 74 10.47 -10.59 -6.56
CA ASP A 74 10.19 -11.96 -7.00
C ASP A 74 9.31 -12.00 -8.26
N THR A 75 9.27 -13.15 -8.92
CA THR A 75 8.38 -13.35 -10.06
C THR A 75 6.99 -13.81 -9.63
N HIS A 76 5.99 -13.59 -10.46
CA HIS A 76 4.64 -14.10 -10.23
C HIS A 76 4.57 -15.65 -10.08
N PHE A 77 5.55 -16.38 -10.60
CA PHE A 77 5.69 -17.82 -10.37
C PHE A 77 6.09 -18.15 -8.94
N VAL A 78 6.99 -17.35 -8.36
CA VAL A 78 7.43 -17.49 -6.97
C VAL A 78 6.27 -17.15 -6.04
N HIS A 79 5.52 -16.08 -6.31
CA HIS A 79 4.30 -15.74 -5.57
C HIS A 79 3.28 -16.87 -5.54
N LYS A 80 3.04 -17.51 -6.69
CA LYS A 80 2.19 -18.71 -6.74
C LYS A 80 2.72 -19.83 -5.88
N GLY A 81 4.01 -20.13 -6.00
CA GLY A 81 4.66 -21.18 -5.21
C GLY A 81 4.55 -20.92 -3.72
N TRP A 82 4.76 -19.69 -3.29
CA TRP A 82 4.64 -19.31 -1.89
C TRP A 82 3.19 -19.35 -1.39
N HIS A 83 2.24 -18.86 -2.21
CA HIS A 83 0.83 -18.94 -1.90
C HIS A 83 0.35 -20.39 -1.71
N ASP A 84 0.83 -21.32 -2.52
CA ASP A 84 0.47 -22.73 -2.41
C ASP A 84 1.11 -23.41 -1.17
N ALA A 85 2.31 -22.98 -0.78
CA ALA A 85 3.12 -23.63 0.26
C ALA A 85 2.84 -23.10 1.69
N SER A 86 2.32 -21.89 1.83
CA SER A 86 2.16 -21.24 3.13
C SER A 86 0.70 -21.03 3.50
N ASP A 87 0.27 -21.56 4.64
CA ASP A 87 -1.11 -21.38 5.14
C ASP A 87 -1.44 -19.92 5.45
N THR A 88 -0.45 -19.11 5.80
CA THR A 88 -0.63 -17.66 6.01
C THR A 88 -0.85 -16.94 4.68
N ILE A 89 0.03 -17.20 3.69
CA ILE A 89 -0.02 -16.54 2.38
C ILE A 89 -1.21 -17.02 1.55
N LYS A 90 -1.66 -18.25 1.74
CA LYS A 90 -2.86 -18.81 1.10
C LYS A 90 -4.14 -18.00 1.38
N LYS A 91 -4.18 -17.21 2.45
CA LYS A 91 -5.29 -16.31 2.76
C LYS A 91 -5.37 -15.09 1.85
N ILE A 92 -4.29 -14.74 1.15
CA ILE A 92 -4.21 -13.55 0.32
C ILE A 92 -5.18 -13.67 -0.85
N GLN A 93 -6.04 -12.65 -0.99
CA GLN A 93 -7.01 -12.52 -2.09
C GLN A 93 -6.73 -11.30 -2.98
N PHE A 94 -5.72 -10.48 -2.65
CA PHE A 94 -5.30 -9.34 -3.48
C PHE A 94 -4.16 -9.73 -4.42
N PRO A 95 -3.94 -8.99 -5.52
CA PRO A 95 -2.87 -9.26 -6.47
C PRO A 95 -1.47 -9.23 -5.83
N MET A 96 -0.68 -10.26 -6.08
CA MET A 96 0.74 -10.36 -5.74
C MET A 96 1.56 -10.07 -7.00
N VAL A 97 2.09 -8.86 -7.10
CA VAL A 97 2.74 -8.32 -8.30
C VAL A 97 4.23 -8.61 -8.27
N GLY A 98 4.74 -9.22 -9.32
CA GLY A 98 6.18 -9.46 -9.50
C GLY A 98 6.86 -8.27 -10.20
N ASP A 99 7.96 -7.79 -9.61
CA ASP A 99 8.83 -6.74 -10.19
C ASP A 99 10.30 -7.22 -10.32
N PRO A 100 10.58 -8.31 -11.06
CA PRO A 100 11.93 -8.87 -11.14
C PRO A 100 12.95 -7.92 -11.77
N SER A 101 12.51 -6.88 -12.43
CA SER A 101 13.39 -5.82 -12.95
C SER A 101 13.74 -4.74 -11.93
N GLY A 102 13.03 -4.69 -10.80
CA GLY A 102 13.12 -3.62 -9.81
C GLY A 102 12.59 -2.27 -10.31
N LYS A 103 11.93 -2.23 -11.48
CA LYS A 103 11.46 -0.97 -12.07
C LYS A 103 10.42 -0.28 -11.20
N ILE A 104 9.42 -1.03 -10.73
CA ILE A 104 8.36 -0.46 -9.89
C ILE A 104 8.95 -0.02 -8.55
N CYS A 105 9.81 -0.85 -7.94
CA CYS A 105 10.50 -0.51 -6.70
C CYS A 105 11.36 0.76 -6.83
N ARG A 106 12.06 0.97 -7.96
CA ARG A 106 12.81 2.23 -8.24
C ARG A 106 11.87 3.42 -8.39
N ASP A 107 10.76 3.25 -9.09
CA ASP A 107 9.80 4.33 -9.34
C ASP A 107 9.16 4.85 -8.05
N PHE A 108 9.08 4.00 -7.02
CA PHE A 108 8.60 4.34 -5.68
C PHE A 108 9.73 4.61 -4.67
N ASN A 109 11.00 4.64 -5.11
CA ASN A 109 12.19 4.91 -4.28
C ASN A 109 12.34 3.94 -3.10
N VAL A 110 12.05 2.66 -3.31
CA VAL A 110 12.16 1.62 -2.27
C VAL A 110 13.11 0.48 -2.64
N LEU A 111 13.74 0.49 -3.81
CA LEU A 111 14.70 -0.54 -4.19
C LEU A 111 16.03 -0.35 -3.44
N ILE A 112 16.53 -1.41 -2.83
CA ILE A 112 17.92 -1.53 -2.38
C ILE A 112 18.69 -2.13 -3.56
N GLU A 113 19.41 -1.28 -4.28
CA GLU A 113 20.05 -1.69 -5.56
C GLU A 113 21.08 -2.81 -5.38
N GLU A 114 21.82 -2.80 -4.27
CA GLU A 114 22.87 -3.81 -3.98
C GLU A 114 22.28 -5.19 -3.71
N ASP A 115 21.13 -5.24 -3.03
CA ASP A 115 20.48 -6.50 -2.64
C ASP A 115 19.43 -6.96 -3.66
N GLY A 116 18.97 -6.07 -4.53
CA GLY A 116 17.91 -6.33 -5.48
C GLY A 116 16.54 -6.56 -4.85
N VAL A 117 16.31 -6.09 -3.62
CA VAL A 117 15.05 -6.24 -2.88
C VAL A 117 14.42 -4.89 -2.54
N ALA A 118 13.13 -4.90 -2.21
CA ALA A 118 12.45 -3.69 -1.78
C ALA A 118 12.56 -3.47 -0.27
N LEU A 119 12.68 -2.21 0.15
CA LEU A 119 12.32 -1.78 1.51
C LEU A 119 10.82 -2.03 1.77
N ARG A 120 10.41 -2.00 3.03
CA ARG A 120 8.99 -2.13 3.42
C ARG A 120 8.25 -0.82 3.18
N GLY A 121 7.94 -0.54 1.92
CA GLY A 121 7.21 0.66 1.50
C GLY A 121 5.70 0.42 1.43
N THR A 122 4.91 1.36 1.95
CA THR A 122 3.45 1.41 1.81
C THR A 122 3.07 2.74 1.19
N PHE A 123 2.33 2.70 0.08
CA PHE A 123 1.89 3.90 -0.64
C PHE A 123 0.38 3.87 -0.83
N VAL A 124 -0.30 4.93 -0.41
CA VAL A 124 -1.74 5.10 -0.61
C VAL A 124 -1.97 6.06 -1.77
N ILE A 125 -2.70 5.59 -2.75
CA ILE A 125 -2.94 6.25 -4.02
C ILE A 125 -4.42 6.59 -4.13
N ASN A 126 -4.74 7.83 -4.46
CA ASN A 126 -6.11 8.26 -4.66
C ASN A 126 -6.66 7.84 -6.03
N PRO A 127 -7.98 7.96 -6.29
CA PRO A 127 -8.58 7.59 -7.58
C PRO A 127 -8.01 8.31 -8.82
N LYS A 128 -7.30 9.43 -8.61
CA LYS A 128 -6.62 10.16 -9.69
C LYS A 128 -5.21 9.66 -9.99
N GLY A 129 -4.74 8.61 -9.29
CA GLY A 129 -3.39 8.07 -9.44
C GLY A 129 -2.31 8.88 -8.72
N GLN A 130 -2.68 9.70 -7.71
CA GLN A 130 -1.73 10.50 -6.94
C GLN A 130 -1.43 9.83 -5.60
N ILE A 131 -0.16 9.81 -5.21
CA ILE A 131 0.30 9.33 -3.91
C ILE A 131 -0.10 10.36 -2.84
N LYS A 132 -0.93 9.97 -1.86
CA LYS A 132 -1.47 10.86 -0.82
C LYS A 132 -0.78 10.71 0.53
N LEU A 133 -0.29 9.53 0.83
CA LEU A 133 0.57 9.25 1.98
C LEU A 133 1.49 8.08 1.63
N TYR A 134 2.61 8.00 2.28
CA TYR A 134 3.46 6.81 2.25
C TYR A 134 4.30 6.71 3.52
N GLU A 135 4.72 5.51 3.82
CA GLU A 135 5.71 5.19 4.84
C GLU A 135 6.69 4.15 4.29
N VAL A 136 7.91 4.22 4.76
CA VAL A 136 8.95 3.25 4.41
C VAL A 136 9.66 2.85 5.69
N HIS A 137 9.66 1.55 5.98
CA HIS A 137 10.34 0.97 7.14
C HIS A 137 11.59 0.24 6.72
N ASP A 138 12.53 0.14 7.63
CA ASP A 138 13.69 -0.74 7.52
C ASP A 138 13.25 -2.22 7.50
N LEU A 139 14.11 -3.08 6.98
CA LEU A 139 13.83 -4.50 6.74
C LEU A 139 13.40 -5.27 7.99
N GLY A 140 13.87 -4.86 9.18
CA GLY A 140 13.55 -5.49 10.45
C GLY A 140 12.25 -5.01 11.13
N ILE A 141 11.54 -4.01 10.56
CA ILE A 141 10.40 -3.36 11.21
C ILE A 141 9.11 -3.62 10.45
N GLY A 142 8.30 -4.57 10.94
CA GLY A 142 7.00 -4.89 10.36
C GLY A 142 5.97 -3.76 10.51
N ARG A 143 4.99 -3.73 9.59
CA ARG A 143 3.91 -2.75 9.53
C ARG A 143 2.60 -3.37 10.02
N SER A 144 1.60 -2.54 10.31
CA SER A 144 0.29 -2.96 10.83
C SER A 144 -0.84 -2.54 9.88
N ALA A 145 -1.74 -3.46 9.56
CA ALA A 145 -2.93 -3.20 8.75
C ALA A 145 -3.88 -2.20 9.44
N THR A 146 -4.04 -2.28 10.75
CA THR A 146 -4.92 -1.36 11.52
C THR A 146 -4.40 0.08 11.50
N GLU A 147 -3.08 0.28 11.57
CA GLU A 147 -2.48 1.61 11.41
C GLU A 147 -2.70 2.16 10.01
N LEU A 148 -2.54 1.32 8.99
CA LEU A 148 -2.78 1.68 7.59
C LEU A 148 -4.24 2.05 7.35
N ILE A 149 -5.20 1.27 7.86
CA ILE A 149 -6.64 1.54 7.76
C ILE A 149 -6.95 2.93 8.31
N ARG A 150 -6.50 3.26 9.51
CA ARG A 150 -6.71 4.59 10.11
C ARG A 150 -6.17 5.72 9.23
N LYS A 151 -4.97 5.55 8.67
CA LYS A 151 -4.34 6.56 7.79
C LYS A 151 -5.13 6.74 6.49
N ILE A 152 -5.62 5.64 5.90
CA ILE A 152 -6.46 5.70 4.69
C ILE A 152 -7.79 6.39 4.98
N GLN A 153 -8.45 6.06 6.09
CA GLN A 153 -9.69 6.71 6.50
C GLN A 153 -9.52 8.23 6.62
N ALA A 154 -8.41 8.69 7.21
CA ALA A 154 -8.10 10.12 7.29
C ALA A 154 -7.87 10.73 5.90
N ALA A 155 -7.15 10.05 5.00
CA ALA A 155 -6.92 10.52 3.64
C ALA A 155 -8.22 10.61 2.83
N GLN A 156 -9.12 9.63 2.96
CA GLN A 156 -10.43 9.62 2.32
C GLN A 156 -11.34 10.73 2.86
N TYR A 157 -11.31 10.96 4.18
CA TYR A 157 -12.09 12.00 4.81
C TYR A 157 -11.70 13.39 4.27
N VAL A 158 -10.41 13.72 4.29
CA VAL A 158 -9.91 15.00 3.77
C VAL A 158 -10.20 15.17 2.28
N ALA A 159 -10.16 14.09 1.50
CA ALA A 159 -10.47 14.15 0.07
C ALA A 159 -11.93 14.53 -0.23
N THR A 160 -12.86 14.19 0.67
CA THR A 160 -14.31 14.44 0.51
C THR A 160 -14.81 15.66 1.29
N HIS A 161 -14.09 16.11 2.32
CA HIS A 161 -14.48 17.23 3.19
C HIS A 161 -13.54 18.42 2.99
N LYS A 162 -13.81 19.20 1.93
CA LYS A 162 -13.00 20.40 1.61
C LYS A 162 -13.00 21.39 2.79
N GLY A 163 -11.83 21.89 3.14
CA GLY A 163 -11.67 22.85 4.24
C GLY A 163 -11.63 22.21 5.64
N GLN A 164 -11.71 20.90 5.74
CA GLN A 164 -11.52 20.16 6.99
C GLN A 164 -10.16 19.44 6.98
N VAL A 165 -9.53 19.37 8.15
CA VAL A 165 -8.28 18.61 8.33
C VAL A 165 -8.43 17.64 9.51
N CYS A 166 -7.78 16.50 9.41
CA CYS A 166 -7.73 15.49 10.48
C CYS A 166 -6.54 15.79 11.40
N PRO A 167 -6.79 16.09 12.70
CA PRO A 167 -5.69 16.28 13.65
C PRO A 167 -4.93 14.99 13.95
N ALA A 168 -3.89 15.08 14.76
CA ALA A 168 -3.13 13.93 15.22
C ALA A 168 -4.06 12.86 15.83
N SER A 169 -3.76 11.58 15.55
CA SER A 169 -4.52 10.42 16.06
C SER A 169 -6.01 10.37 15.67
N TRP A 170 -6.44 11.18 14.72
CA TRP A 170 -7.84 11.21 14.26
C TRP A 170 -8.33 9.81 13.84
N LYS A 171 -9.58 9.53 14.19
CA LYS A 171 -10.33 8.32 13.79
C LYS A 171 -11.71 8.73 13.28
N PRO A 172 -12.40 7.92 12.47
CA PRO A 172 -13.79 8.18 12.10
C PRO A 172 -14.67 8.46 13.31
N GLY A 173 -15.46 9.54 13.25
CA GLY A 173 -16.29 10.02 14.36
C GLY A 173 -15.60 10.99 15.31
N SER A 174 -14.27 11.19 15.20
CA SER A 174 -13.56 12.23 15.97
C SER A 174 -13.78 13.61 15.34
N GLU A 175 -13.62 14.66 16.14
CA GLU A 175 -13.67 16.03 15.68
C GLU A 175 -12.57 16.33 14.64
N THR A 176 -12.89 17.22 13.73
CA THR A 176 -11.96 17.76 12.72
C THR A 176 -11.75 19.24 12.95
N LEU A 177 -10.74 19.80 12.32
CA LEU A 177 -10.45 21.22 12.41
C LEU A 177 -10.75 21.89 11.06
N ALA A 178 -11.41 23.07 11.12
CA ALA A 178 -11.51 23.99 9.98
C ALA A 178 -10.43 25.07 10.15
N PRO A 179 -9.32 25.00 9.40
CA PRO A 179 -8.22 25.95 9.55
C PRO A 179 -8.70 27.40 9.39
N SER A 180 -8.41 28.26 10.38
CA SER A 180 -8.73 29.68 10.37
C SER A 180 -7.68 30.45 11.14
N LEU A 181 -7.62 31.78 10.93
CA LEU A 181 -6.75 32.67 11.71
C LEU A 181 -7.06 32.62 13.20
N ASP A 182 -8.35 32.42 13.55
CA ASP A 182 -8.79 32.36 14.93
C ASP A 182 -8.29 31.19 15.73
N LEU A 183 -7.84 30.12 15.05
CA LEU A 183 -7.27 28.92 15.67
C LEU A 183 -5.76 29.03 15.93
N VAL A 184 -5.09 30.01 15.32
CA VAL A 184 -3.63 30.16 15.47
C VAL A 184 -3.29 30.46 16.91
N GLY A 185 -2.48 29.59 17.52
CA GLY A 185 -2.06 29.70 18.93
C GLY A 185 -3.13 29.33 19.97
N LYS A 186 -4.26 28.72 19.53
CA LYS A 186 -5.35 28.30 20.45
C LYS A 186 -5.54 26.78 20.52
N ILE A 187 -4.76 26.02 19.74
CA ILE A 187 -4.77 24.54 19.69
C ILE A 187 -3.39 23.99 19.90
#